data_3c73ef265734576653ca1c4ee511b0c1
#
_entry.id   3c73ef265734576653ca1c4ee511b0c1
#
_cell.length_a   1.000
_cell.length_b   1.000
_cell.length_c   1.000
_cell.angle_alpha   90.00
_cell.angle_beta   90.00
_cell.angle_gamma   90.00
#
_symmetry.space_group_name_H-M   'P 1'
#
loop_
_entity.id
_entity.type
_entity.pdbx_description
1 polymer ?
#
loop_
_entity_poly.entity_id
_entity_poly.type
_entity_poly.pdbx_seq_one_letter_code
_entity_poly.pdbx_strand_id
1 'polypeptide(L)'
;PLWVATAKGDSLSRSWRDGRTEKLKGNPFEGLRKWLSPYRPSTLPDLPPLGQLYGIWGYELIKWIEPKVNIHLEEKDHVPDGAWMMMDNILIFDQVRRLITAVVYADLTEGKPAEIALDRALERINILQEKMAGNLPNVSTLNWENKSDLPTKLKSNFDQKEFEEAVEKAKEHIRSGDVFQLVLSQRIESHLDQKPFDLYRSLRMVNPSPYMAFFDFGDWSLIGSSPEVMVKAEPSADGIRASLRPIAGTRP
;
A
#
# COMPACT_ATOMS: atom_id res chain seq x y z
N PRO A 1 -8.75 7.60 7.54
CA PRO A 1 -9.60 7.13 6.44
C PRO A 1 -11.08 7.26 6.77
N LEU A 2 -11.93 7.34 5.74
CA LEU A 2 -13.38 7.26 5.86
C LEU A 2 -13.80 5.83 6.30
N TRP A 3 -13.20 4.85 5.67
CA TRP A 3 -13.29 3.44 6.03
C TRP A 3 -12.00 2.69 5.70
N VAL A 4 -11.81 1.55 6.36
CA VAL A 4 -10.74 0.59 6.10
C VAL A 4 -11.37 -0.72 5.67
N ALA A 5 -10.82 -1.36 4.64
CA ALA A 5 -11.26 -2.67 4.17
C ALA A 5 -10.12 -3.68 4.20
N THR A 6 -10.45 -4.94 4.44
CA THR A 6 -9.52 -6.07 4.42
C THR A 6 -10.14 -7.26 3.70
N ALA A 7 -9.30 -7.99 2.96
CA ALA A 7 -9.67 -9.26 2.35
C ALA A 7 -8.87 -10.40 2.96
N LYS A 8 -9.54 -11.51 3.27
CA LYS A 8 -8.92 -12.76 3.72
C LYS A 8 -9.73 -13.95 3.19
N GLY A 9 -9.08 -14.78 2.39
CA GLY A 9 -9.78 -15.87 1.71
C GLY A 9 -10.89 -15.36 0.80
N ASP A 10 -12.11 -15.82 1.01
CA ASP A 10 -13.34 -15.40 0.32
C ASP A 10 -14.12 -14.32 1.06
N SER A 11 -13.54 -13.73 2.09
CA SER A 11 -14.17 -12.72 2.92
C SER A 11 -13.56 -11.35 2.67
N LEU A 12 -14.40 -10.37 2.37
CA LEU A 12 -14.07 -8.96 2.28
C LEU A 12 -14.86 -8.21 3.35
N SER A 13 -14.19 -7.47 4.22
CA SER A 13 -14.80 -6.66 5.27
C SER A 13 -14.37 -5.22 5.19
N ARG A 14 -15.27 -4.28 5.51
CA ARG A 14 -14.91 -2.88 5.72
C ARG A 14 -15.49 -2.35 7.02
N SER A 15 -14.76 -1.44 7.64
CA SER A 15 -15.15 -0.75 8.86
C SER A 15 -15.04 0.75 8.65
N TRP A 16 -16.09 1.49 8.96
CA TRP A 16 -16.10 2.95 8.87
C TRP A 16 -15.57 3.58 10.15
N ARG A 17 -15.13 4.82 10.03
CA ARG A 17 -14.70 5.65 11.16
C ARG A 17 -15.77 5.80 12.26
N ASP A 18 -17.04 5.72 11.90
CA ASP A 18 -18.18 5.81 12.83
C ASP A 18 -18.52 4.46 13.50
N GLY A 19 -17.75 3.41 13.26
CA GLY A 19 -17.91 2.09 13.85
C GLY A 19 -18.83 1.13 13.07
N ARG A 20 -19.49 1.58 12.01
CA ARG A 20 -20.26 0.67 11.13
C ARG A 20 -19.34 -0.33 10.48
N THR A 21 -19.83 -1.55 10.27
CA THR A 21 -19.09 -2.62 9.57
C THR A 21 -19.97 -3.27 8.50
N GLU A 22 -19.34 -3.75 7.45
CA GLU A 22 -20.00 -4.53 6.39
C GLU A 22 -19.08 -5.67 5.94
N LYS A 23 -19.67 -6.80 5.60
CA LYS A 23 -18.94 -7.96 5.08
C LYS A 23 -19.58 -8.44 3.79
N LEU A 24 -18.75 -8.82 2.84
CA LEU A 24 -19.11 -9.49 1.60
C LEU A 24 -18.35 -10.81 1.50
N LYS A 25 -18.94 -11.77 0.83
CA LYS A 25 -18.28 -13.03 0.46
C LYS A 25 -18.06 -13.07 -1.06
N GLY A 26 -17.00 -13.72 -1.47
CA GLY A 26 -16.66 -13.95 -2.86
C GLY A 26 -15.42 -13.18 -3.32
N ASN A 27 -15.37 -12.85 -4.59
CA ASN A 27 -14.23 -12.21 -5.21
C ASN A 27 -13.98 -10.80 -4.63
N PRO A 28 -12.82 -10.53 -4.01
CA PRO A 28 -12.51 -9.23 -3.40
C PRO A 28 -12.44 -8.08 -4.41
N PHE A 29 -12.07 -8.34 -5.68
CA PHE A 29 -12.06 -7.31 -6.73
C PHE A 29 -13.49 -6.84 -7.04
N GLU A 30 -14.44 -7.76 -7.14
CA GLU A 30 -15.85 -7.43 -7.36
C GLU A 30 -16.46 -6.71 -6.14
N GLY A 31 -16.10 -7.16 -4.94
CA GLY A 31 -16.53 -6.52 -3.70
C GLY A 31 -16.05 -5.07 -3.59
N LEU A 32 -14.76 -4.82 -3.87
CA LEU A 32 -14.21 -3.46 -3.92
C LEU A 32 -14.86 -2.62 -5.01
N ARG A 33 -15.03 -3.15 -6.22
CA ARG A 33 -15.72 -2.46 -7.32
C ARG A 33 -17.12 -2.02 -6.92
N LYS A 34 -17.87 -2.89 -6.24
CA LYS A 34 -19.19 -2.58 -5.70
C LYS A 34 -19.13 -1.44 -4.69
N TRP A 35 -18.19 -1.50 -3.75
CA TRP A 35 -18.05 -0.47 -2.72
C TRP A 35 -17.55 0.88 -3.25
N LEU A 36 -16.78 0.87 -4.33
CA LEU A 36 -16.26 2.07 -4.97
C LEU A 36 -17.24 2.71 -5.94
N SER A 37 -18.25 1.97 -6.41
CA SER A 37 -19.18 2.47 -7.45
C SER A 37 -19.90 3.77 -7.12
N PRO A 38 -20.24 4.09 -5.84
CA PRO A 38 -20.84 5.38 -5.50
C PRO A 38 -19.88 6.57 -5.52
N TYR A 39 -18.56 6.30 -5.45
CA TYR A 39 -17.55 7.35 -5.36
C TYR A 39 -17.09 7.77 -6.75
N ARG A 40 -17.27 9.04 -7.07
CA ARG A 40 -16.84 9.64 -8.32
C ARG A 40 -16.08 10.93 -8.01
N PRO A 41 -14.78 10.85 -7.70
CA PRO A 41 -14.00 12.03 -7.37
C PRO A 41 -13.93 12.94 -8.58
N SER A 42 -14.10 14.24 -8.36
CA SER A 42 -13.89 15.25 -9.38
C SER A 42 -12.40 15.38 -9.68
N THR A 43 -12.06 15.61 -10.94
CA THR A 43 -10.71 16.01 -11.34
C THR A 43 -10.52 17.50 -11.03
N LEU A 44 -9.38 17.84 -10.43
CA LEU A 44 -8.99 19.22 -10.17
C LEU A 44 -7.93 19.65 -11.19
N PRO A 45 -8.11 20.79 -11.91
CA PRO A 45 -7.28 21.13 -13.07
C PRO A 45 -5.78 21.21 -12.78
N ASP A 46 -5.40 21.70 -11.62
CA ASP A 46 -4.00 21.96 -11.28
C ASP A 46 -3.36 20.89 -10.37
N LEU A 47 -4.07 19.81 -10.13
CA LEU A 47 -3.59 18.70 -9.30
C LEU A 47 -3.42 17.43 -10.13
N PRO A 48 -2.46 16.57 -9.74
CA PRO A 48 -2.38 15.25 -10.32
C PRO A 48 -3.69 14.48 -10.08
N PRO A 49 -4.02 13.50 -10.93
CA PRO A 49 -5.15 12.61 -10.66
C PRO A 49 -5.05 12.03 -9.25
N LEU A 50 -5.99 12.39 -8.39
CA LEU A 50 -6.01 11.93 -7.01
C LEU A 50 -6.96 10.73 -6.89
N GLY A 51 -6.41 9.59 -6.47
CA GLY A 51 -7.22 8.48 -5.99
C GLY A 51 -7.69 8.75 -4.56
N GLN A 52 -8.70 8.02 -4.14
CA GLN A 52 -9.16 8.02 -2.75
C GLN A 52 -8.86 6.71 -2.04
N LEU A 53 -8.68 5.62 -2.79
CA LEU A 53 -8.39 4.31 -2.25
C LEU A 53 -6.89 4.04 -2.29
N TYR A 54 -6.29 3.84 -1.14
CA TYR A 54 -4.88 3.51 -0.96
C TYR A 54 -4.75 2.20 -0.20
N GLY A 55 -3.86 1.33 -0.63
CA GLY A 55 -3.69 0.06 0.06
C GLY A 55 -2.74 -0.89 -0.63
N ILE A 56 -2.86 -2.14 -0.26
CA ILE A 56 -2.00 -3.22 -0.72
C ILE A 56 -2.83 -4.38 -1.27
N TRP A 57 -2.25 -5.04 -2.24
CA TRP A 57 -2.68 -6.34 -2.75
C TRP A 57 -1.60 -7.36 -2.39
N GLY A 58 -1.94 -8.34 -1.55
CA GLY A 58 -1.04 -9.44 -1.24
C GLY A 58 -0.92 -10.39 -2.44
N TYR A 59 0.16 -11.16 -2.46
CA TYR A 59 0.42 -12.12 -3.54
C TYR A 59 -0.70 -13.15 -3.68
N GLU A 60 -1.33 -13.51 -2.58
CA GLU A 60 -2.41 -14.49 -2.49
C GLU A 60 -3.67 -14.11 -3.27
N LEU A 61 -3.86 -12.85 -3.59
CA LEU A 61 -4.97 -12.40 -4.42
C LEU A 61 -4.88 -12.89 -5.88
N ILE A 62 -3.72 -13.41 -6.31
CA ILE A 62 -3.54 -14.04 -7.62
C ILE A 62 -4.56 -15.16 -7.87
N LYS A 63 -4.99 -15.90 -6.84
CA LYS A 63 -6.01 -16.96 -6.95
C LYS A 63 -7.35 -16.50 -7.54
N TRP A 64 -7.66 -15.19 -7.37
CA TRP A 64 -8.87 -14.58 -7.92
C TRP A 64 -8.72 -14.08 -9.35
N ILE A 65 -7.46 -13.87 -9.78
CA ILE A 65 -7.11 -13.43 -11.14
C ILE A 65 -6.84 -14.66 -12.00
N GLU A 66 -6.10 -15.65 -11.46
CA GLU A 66 -5.70 -16.87 -12.15
C GLU A 66 -6.06 -18.11 -11.30
N PRO A 67 -7.29 -18.60 -11.40
CA PRO A 67 -7.79 -19.73 -10.57
C PRO A 67 -7.03 -21.04 -10.74
N LYS A 68 -6.24 -21.18 -11.82
CA LYS A 68 -5.41 -22.39 -12.06
C LYS A 68 -4.19 -22.45 -11.15
N VAL A 69 -3.80 -21.31 -10.56
CA VAL A 69 -2.65 -21.26 -9.66
C VAL A 69 -3.07 -21.79 -8.29
N ASN A 70 -2.60 -22.99 -7.94
CA ASN A 70 -2.79 -23.55 -6.62
C ASN A 70 -1.74 -22.97 -5.66
N ILE A 71 -2.17 -22.03 -4.83
CA ILE A 71 -1.33 -21.51 -3.76
C ILE A 71 -1.66 -22.29 -2.48
N HIS A 72 -0.71 -23.10 -2.03
CA HIS A 72 -0.78 -23.73 -0.72
C HIS A 72 -0.22 -22.76 0.31
N LEU A 73 -1.11 -22.06 0.98
CA LEU A 73 -0.74 -21.15 2.07
C LEU A 73 -0.83 -21.91 3.38
N GLU A 74 0.22 -21.88 4.16
CA GLU A 74 0.11 -22.16 5.57
C GLU A 74 -0.61 -20.95 6.22
N GLU A 75 -1.75 -21.20 6.88
CA GLU A 75 -2.59 -20.15 7.52
C GLU A 75 -1.91 -19.38 8.66
N LYS A 76 -0.60 -19.37 8.72
CA LYS A 76 0.17 -18.83 9.86
C LYS A 76 0.28 -17.30 9.87
N ASP A 77 -0.08 -16.62 8.81
CA ASP A 77 0.10 -15.19 8.73
C ASP A 77 -1.18 -14.44 9.10
N HIS A 78 -1.10 -13.63 10.16
CA HIS A 78 -2.18 -12.72 10.60
C HIS A 78 -2.42 -11.55 9.63
N VAL A 79 -1.56 -11.40 8.60
CA VAL A 79 -1.69 -10.35 7.60
C VAL A 79 -2.83 -10.68 6.64
N PRO A 80 -3.71 -9.73 6.29
CA PRO A 80 -4.76 -9.96 5.31
C PRO A 80 -4.19 -10.12 3.89
N ASP A 81 -4.93 -10.82 3.01
CA ASP A 81 -4.58 -10.99 1.60
C ASP A 81 -4.61 -9.66 0.84
N GLY A 82 -5.35 -8.68 1.34
CA GLY A 82 -5.34 -7.30 0.88
C GLY A 82 -5.92 -6.36 1.92
N ALA A 83 -5.50 -5.12 1.92
CA ALA A 83 -5.99 -4.10 2.83
C ALA A 83 -5.99 -2.73 2.16
N TRP A 84 -7.05 -1.94 2.39
CA TRP A 84 -7.26 -0.66 1.73
C TRP A 84 -7.88 0.35 2.67
N MET A 85 -7.48 1.60 2.50
CA MET A 85 -8.01 2.76 3.19
C MET A 85 -8.68 3.69 2.20
N MET A 86 -9.95 4.00 2.42
CA MET A 86 -10.65 5.05 1.67
C MET A 86 -10.39 6.38 2.36
N MET A 87 -9.72 7.27 1.67
CA MET A 87 -9.34 8.58 2.19
C MET A 87 -10.38 9.63 1.83
N ASP A 88 -10.81 10.41 2.80
CA ASP A 88 -11.66 11.59 2.63
C ASP A 88 -10.88 12.90 2.73
N ASN A 89 -9.58 12.82 3.06
CA ASN A 89 -8.65 13.93 3.02
C ASN A 89 -7.26 13.48 2.61
N ILE A 90 -6.52 14.33 1.91
CA ILE A 90 -5.17 14.06 1.40
C ILE A 90 -4.34 15.33 1.54
N LEU A 91 -3.10 15.20 1.98
CA LEU A 91 -2.09 16.25 1.92
C LEU A 91 -1.09 15.93 0.83
N ILE A 92 -0.87 16.86 -0.08
CA ILE A 92 0.07 16.74 -1.20
C ILE A 92 1.25 17.66 -0.94
N PHE A 93 2.44 17.07 -0.86
CA PHE A 93 3.70 17.80 -0.71
C PHE A 93 4.38 17.90 -2.07
N ASP A 94 4.23 19.04 -2.75
CA ASP A 94 4.90 19.32 -4.02
C ASP A 94 6.29 19.88 -3.73
N GLN A 95 7.30 19.02 -3.86
CA GLN A 95 8.69 19.38 -3.60
C GLN A 95 9.26 20.37 -4.63
N VAL A 96 8.74 20.34 -5.86
CA VAL A 96 9.19 21.19 -6.96
C VAL A 96 8.66 22.61 -6.77
N ARG A 97 7.35 22.73 -6.52
CA ARG A 97 6.69 24.02 -6.30
C ARG A 97 6.83 24.52 -4.87
N ARG A 98 7.30 23.67 -3.93
CA ARG A 98 7.39 23.94 -2.49
C ARG A 98 6.04 24.33 -1.88
N LEU A 99 5.02 23.61 -2.27
CA LEU A 99 3.66 23.82 -1.81
C LEU A 99 3.13 22.59 -1.07
N ILE A 100 2.27 22.84 -0.10
CA ILE A 100 1.46 21.81 0.54
C ILE A 100 0.01 22.10 0.19
N THR A 101 -0.64 21.14 -0.46
CA THR A 101 -2.05 21.27 -0.82
C THR A 101 -2.88 20.28 0.01
N ALA A 102 -3.86 20.80 0.74
CA ALA A 102 -4.84 19.97 1.42
C ALA A 102 -6.07 19.79 0.52
N VAL A 103 -6.45 18.55 0.28
CA VAL A 103 -7.66 18.18 -0.47
C VAL A 103 -8.58 17.43 0.47
N VAL A 104 -9.81 17.87 0.58
CA VAL A 104 -10.86 17.22 1.36
C VAL A 104 -12.05 16.94 0.45
N TYR A 105 -12.55 15.71 0.48
CA TYR A 105 -13.70 15.30 -0.31
C TYR A 105 -14.99 15.52 0.49
N ALA A 106 -15.94 16.23 -0.11
CA ALA A 106 -17.31 16.30 0.37
C ALA A 106 -18.03 14.98 -0.02
N ASP A 107 -18.44 14.20 0.97
CA ASP A 107 -19.11 12.93 0.76
C ASP A 107 -20.59 13.12 0.50
N LEU A 108 -21.02 12.97 -0.76
CA LEU A 108 -22.41 13.05 -1.22
C LEU A 108 -23.10 11.69 -1.31
N THR A 109 -22.42 10.61 -0.88
CA THR A 109 -23.03 9.29 -0.84
C THR A 109 -24.17 9.24 0.17
N GLU A 110 -25.11 8.31 0.01
CA GLU A 110 -26.27 8.14 0.88
C GLU A 110 -27.27 9.32 0.86
N GLY A 111 -27.28 10.13 -0.22
CA GLY A 111 -28.24 11.21 -0.40
C GLY A 111 -28.08 12.39 0.57
N LYS A 112 -26.91 12.60 1.13
CA LYS A 112 -26.62 13.74 2.01
C LYS A 112 -26.78 15.06 1.25
N PRO A 113 -27.41 16.10 1.87
CA PRO A 113 -27.45 17.43 1.27
C PRO A 113 -26.04 17.97 1.00
N ALA A 114 -25.83 18.54 -0.19
CA ALA A 114 -24.52 19.03 -0.62
C ALA A 114 -23.96 20.11 0.32
N GLU A 115 -24.81 20.99 0.84
CA GLU A 115 -24.44 22.04 1.79
C GLU A 115 -23.83 21.44 3.07
N ILE A 116 -24.49 20.45 3.67
CA ILE A 116 -24.00 19.78 4.88
C ILE A 116 -22.68 19.05 4.61
N ALA A 117 -22.55 18.42 3.45
CA ALA A 117 -21.31 17.74 3.08
C ALA A 117 -20.16 18.73 2.87
N LEU A 118 -20.44 19.90 2.28
CA LEU A 118 -19.48 20.99 2.12
C LEU A 118 -19.02 21.55 3.45
N ASP A 119 -19.95 21.88 4.35
CA ASP A 119 -19.62 22.43 5.67
C ASP A 119 -18.70 21.49 6.45
N ARG A 120 -19.00 20.19 6.44
CA ARG A 120 -18.14 19.17 7.06
C ARG A 120 -16.77 19.07 6.39
N ALA A 121 -16.68 19.27 5.09
CA ALA A 121 -15.40 19.28 4.39
C ALA A 121 -14.57 20.51 4.75
N LEU A 122 -15.19 21.68 4.85
CA LEU A 122 -14.54 22.93 5.28
C LEU A 122 -14.05 22.84 6.73
N GLU A 123 -14.84 22.29 7.64
CA GLU A 123 -14.41 22.02 9.01
C GLU A 123 -13.15 21.15 9.06
N ARG A 124 -13.10 20.08 8.25
CA ARG A 124 -11.91 19.21 8.16
C ARG A 124 -10.68 19.92 7.58
N ILE A 125 -10.86 20.83 6.63
CA ILE A 125 -9.75 21.66 6.12
C ILE A 125 -9.19 22.50 7.26
N ASN A 126 -10.04 23.17 8.05
CA ASN A 126 -9.62 23.98 9.19
C ASN A 126 -8.83 23.14 10.22
N ILE A 127 -9.33 21.95 10.58
CA ILE A 127 -8.63 21.03 11.49
C ILE A 127 -7.25 20.64 10.94
N LEU A 128 -7.14 20.39 9.63
CA LEU A 128 -5.84 20.06 9.00
C LEU A 128 -4.89 21.25 9.05
N GLN A 129 -5.36 22.47 8.78
CA GLN A 129 -4.56 23.69 8.86
C GLN A 129 -4.05 23.94 10.28
N GLU A 130 -4.91 23.81 11.30
CA GLU A 130 -4.52 23.92 12.70
C GLU A 130 -3.45 22.89 13.09
N LYS A 131 -3.61 21.62 12.69
CA LYS A 131 -2.63 20.58 12.93
C LYS A 131 -1.28 20.86 12.25
N MET A 132 -1.30 21.44 11.05
CA MET A 132 -0.07 21.79 10.33
C MET A 132 0.63 23.02 10.93
N ALA A 133 -0.12 23.95 11.49
CA ALA A 133 0.41 25.14 12.18
C ALA A 133 0.87 24.83 13.61
N GLY A 134 0.46 23.71 14.18
CA GLY A 134 0.79 23.29 15.53
C GLY A 134 2.25 22.82 15.69
N ASN A 135 2.64 22.60 16.92
CA ASN A 135 3.97 22.06 17.24
C ASN A 135 4.13 20.65 16.68
N LEU A 136 5.31 20.40 16.12
CA LEU A 136 5.66 19.03 15.71
C LEU A 136 5.67 18.09 16.94
N PRO A 137 5.09 16.91 16.83
CA PRO A 137 5.21 15.92 17.89
C PRO A 137 6.69 15.59 18.11
N ASN A 138 7.05 15.22 19.35
CA ASN A 138 8.40 14.74 19.65
C ASN A 138 8.69 13.51 18.78
N VAL A 139 9.47 13.74 17.73
CA VAL A 139 9.94 12.67 16.85
C VAL A 139 11.26 12.19 17.41
N SER A 140 11.40 10.87 17.59
CA SER A 140 12.67 10.28 18.03
C SER A 140 13.81 10.69 17.06
N THR A 141 14.94 11.08 17.64
CA THR A 141 16.17 11.28 16.86
C THR A 141 16.67 9.93 16.39
N LEU A 142 16.87 9.78 15.07
CA LEU A 142 17.53 8.58 14.56
C LEU A 142 19.02 8.70 14.89
N ASN A 143 19.54 7.77 15.67
CA ASN A 143 20.95 7.72 16.00
C ASN A 143 21.70 6.87 14.96
N TRP A 144 22.34 7.53 14.01
CA TRP A 144 23.09 6.88 12.92
C TRP A 144 24.45 6.33 13.35
N GLU A 145 24.95 6.77 14.47
CA GLU A 145 26.26 6.36 14.99
C GLU A 145 26.22 5.04 15.74
N ASN A 146 25.04 4.64 16.20
CA ASN A 146 24.88 3.33 16.82
C ASN A 146 24.99 2.25 15.72
N LYS A 147 26.20 1.76 15.52
CA LYS A 147 26.46 0.45 14.95
C LYS A 147 25.99 -0.61 15.96
N SER A 148 24.68 -0.61 16.24
CA SER A 148 24.11 -1.71 17.00
C SER A 148 24.34 -2.96 16.17
N ASP A 149 24.87 -3.98 16.83
CA ASP A 149 25.02 -5.31 16.26
C ASP A 149 23.72 -5.68 15.54
N LEU A 150 23.85 -6.27 14.36
CA LEU A 150 22.71 -6.83 13.64
C LEU A 150 21.84 -7.64 14.63
N PRO A 151 20.51 -7.58 14.51
CA PRO A 151 19.65 -8.36 15.39
C PRO A 151 20.18 -9.78 15.47
N THR A 152 20.55 -10.22 16.64
CA THR A 152 21.27 -11.48 16.87
C THR A 152 20.45 -12.71 16.51
N LYS A 153 19.18 -12.56 16.14
CA LYS A 153 18.26 -13.66 15.78
C LYS A 153 17.40 -13.27 14.56
N LEU A 154 18.01 -13.34 13.40
CA LEU A 154 17.26 -13.38 12.15
C LEU A 154 16.76 -14.81 11.92
N LYS A 155 15.46 -14.97 11.66
CA LYS A 155 14.86 -16.23 11.27
C LYS A 155 14.48 -16.14 9.80
N SER A 156 14.99 -17.06 9.00
CA SER A 156 14.64 -17.20 7.58
C SER A 156 13.73 -18.39 7.36
N ASN A 157 12.88 -18.32 6.33
CA ASN A 157 12.10 -19.46 5.86
C ASN A 157 12.89 -20.45 4.98
N PHE A 158 14.12 -20.09 4.58
CA PHE A 158 15.09 -20.96 3.92
C PHE A 158 16.39 -20.95 4.72
N ASP A 159 17.08 -22.09 4.77
CA ASP A 159 18.50 -22.05 5.04
C ASP A 159 19.29 -21.71 3.74
N GLN A 160 20.59 -21.45 3.86
CA GLN A 160 21.40 -21.05 2.70
C GLN A 160 21.40 -22.11 1.60
N LYS A 161 21.56 -23.38 1.97
CA LYS A 161 21.65 -24.50 1.02
C LYS A 161 20.31 -24.71 0.30
N GLU A 162 19.20 -24.68 1.02
CA GLU A 162 17.86 -24.78 0.44
C GLU A 162 17.58 -23.64 -0.54
N PHE A 163 18.02 -22.42 -0.24
CA PHE A 163 17.86 -21.28 -1.13
C PHE A 163 18.71 -21.44 -2.41
N GLU A 164 19.97 -21.86 -2.27
CA GLU A 164 20.86 -22.11 -3.42
C GLU A 164 20.32 -23.23 -4.32
N GLU A 165 19.81 -24.32 -3.75
CA GLU A 165 19.15 -25.40 -4.50
C GLU A 165 17.88 -24.90 -5.23
N ALA A 166 17.10 -24.03 -4.61
CA ALA A 166 15.94 -23.43 -5.26
C ALA A 166 16.34 -22.51 -6.44
N VAL A 167 17.47 -21.79 -6.31
CA VAL A 167 18.04 -20.99 -7.43
C VAL A 167 18.43 -21.87 -8.60
N GLU A 168 19.10 -23.02 -8.37
CA GLU A 168 19.47 -23.93 -9.45
C GLU A 168 18.25 -24.54 -10.15
N LYS A 169 17.20 -24.90 -9.40
CA LYS A 169 15.91 -25.32 -9.99
C LYS A 169 15.28 -24.23 -10.85
N ALA A 170 15.30 -22.99 -10.37
CA ALA A 170 14.80 -21.85 -11.14
C ALA A 170 15.55 -21.65 -12.47
N LYS A 171 16.89 -21.78 -12.44
CA LYS A 171 17.73 -21.73 -13.65
C LYS A 171 17.40 -22.86 -14.64
N GLU A 172 17.06 -24.05 -14.14
CA GLU A 172 16.68 -25.18 -15.00
C GLU A 172 15.36 -24.90 -15.72
N HIS A 173 14.36 -24.35 -15.01
CA HIS A 173 13.09 -23.91 -15.64
C HIS A 173 13.29 -22.83 -16.70
N ILE A 174 14.27 -21.94 -16.52
CA ILE A 174 14.63 -20.95 -17.55
C ILE A 174 15.29 -21.63 -18.76
N ARG A 175 16.21 -22.59 -18.54
CA ARG A 175 16.90 -23.32 -19.63
C ARG A 175 15.94 -24.21 -20.44
N SER A 176 14.96 -24.81 -19.77
CA SER A 176 13.94 -25.64 -20.44
C SER A 176 12.89 -24.84 -21.19
N GLY A 177 12.86 -23.50 -20.98
CA GLY A 177 11.91 -22.62 -21.64
C GLY A 177 10.54 -22.53 -20.96
N ASP A 178 10.43 -23.05 -19.74
CA ASP A 178 9.18 -22.99 -18.97
C ASP A 178 8.84 -21.54 -18.54
N VAL A 179 9.86 -20.75 -18.24
CA VAL A 179 9.74 -19.33 -17.85
C VAL A 179 10.90 -18.51 -18.43
N PHE A 180 10.66 -17.22 -18.67
CA PHE A 180 11.72 -16.29 -19.08
C PHE A 180 12.42 -15.65 -17.89
N GLN A 181 11.68 -15.47 -16.81
CA GLN A 181 12.14 -14.81 -15.58
C GLN A 181 11.43 -15.44 -14.39
N LEU A 182 12.16 -15.63 -13.31
CA LEU A 182 11.63 -16.08 -12.03
C LEU A 182 12.24 -15.23 -10.91
N VAL A 183 11.41 -14.72 -10.02
CA VAL A 183 11.86 -14.02 -8.82
C VAL A 183 11.63 -14.94 -7.62
N LEU A 184 12.73 -15.45 -7.08
CA LEU A 184 12.70 -16.25 -5.86
C LEU A 184 12.69 -15.31 -4.65
N SER A 185 11.72 -15.46 -3.75
CA SER A 185 11.62 -14.66 -2.56
C SER A 185 12.07 -15.40 -1.31
N GLN A 186 12.60 -14.65 -0.35
CA GLN A 186 12.98 -15.14 0.96
C GLN A 186 12.32 -14.26 2.02
N ARG A 187 11.79 -14.86 3.09
CA ARG A 187 11.23 -14.17 4.23
C ARG A 187 12.22 -14.21 5.39
N ILE A 188 12.59 -13.05 5.88
CA ILE A 188 13.44 -12.88 7.05
C ILE A 188 12.61 -12.20 8.14
N GLU A 189 12.57 -12.82 9.31
CA GLU A 189 11.86 -12.32 10.48
C GLU A 189 12.84 -11.84 11.54
N SER A 190 12.52 -10.72 12.16
CA SER A 190 13.28 -10.18 13.30
C SER A 190 12.36 -9.46 14.26
N HIS A 191 12.76 -9.41 15.53
CA HIS A 191 12.10 -8.55 16.50
C HIS A 191 12.52 -7.11 16.29
N LEU A 192 11.56 -6.19 16.36
CA LEU A 192 11.77 -4.76 16.20
C LEU A 192 11.24 -4.03 17.43
N ASP A 193 12.14 -3.37 18.19
CA ASP A 193 11.77 -2.56 19.35
C ASP A 193 11.35 -1.13 19.00
N GLN A 194 11.70 -0.68 17.78
CA GLN A 194 11.45 0.66 17.29
C GLN A 194 10.03 0.77 16.71
N LYS A 195 9.50 2.01 16.70
CA LYS A 195 8.22 2.28 16.05
C LYS A 195 8.34 2.05 14.54
N PRO A 196 7.31 1.47 13.90
CA PRO A 196 7.32 1.22 12.44
C PRO A 196 7.65 2.47 11.60
N PHE A 197 7.20 3.65 12.03
CA PHE A 197 7.51 4.89 11.32
C PHE A 197 8.99 5.28 11.38
N ASP A 198 9.70 4.95 12.45
CA ASP A 198 11.15 5.20 12.55
C ASP A 198 11.92 4.25 11.64
N LEU A 199 11.44 3.00 11.46
CA LEU A 199 11.98 2.10 10.45
C LEU A 199 11.78 2.65 9.02
N TYR A 200 10.60 3.19 8.71
CA TYR A 200 10.37 3.88 7.43
C TYR A 200 11.33 5.04 7.21
N ARG A 201 11.53 5.88 8.24
CA ARG A 201 12.48 7.00 8.17
C ARG A 201 13.91 6.54 7.92
N SER A 202 14.34 5.45 8.57
CA SER A 202 15.65 4.85 8.36
C SER A 202 15.77 4.28 6.95
N LEU A 203 14.78 3.54 6.48
CA LEU A 203 14.75 2.97 5.14
C LEU A 203 14.85 4.06 4.06
N ARG A 204 14.17 5.19 4.26
CA ARG A 204 14.23 6.35 3.35
C ARG A 204 15.64 6.94 3.21
N MET A 205 16.47 6.83 4.24
CA MET A 205 17.83 7.33 4.21
C MET A 205 18.83 6.32 3.61
N VAL A 206 18.61 5.03 3.91
CA VAL A 206 19.53 3.95 3.48
C VAL A 206 19.25 3.50 2.05
N ASN A 207 17.99 3.42 1.67
CA ASN A 207 17.56 2.94 0.35
C ASN A 207 16.41 3.80 -0.20
N PRO A 208 16.68 5.07 -0.56
CA PRO A 208 15.68 5.93 -1.16
C PRO A 208 15.25 5.39 -2.53
N SER A 209 13.97 5.28 -2.75
CA SER A 209 13.39 4.80 -4.00
C SER A 209 12.27 5.73 -4.46
N PRO A 210 11.94 5.75 -5.78
CA PRO A 210 10.87 6.59 -6.30
C PRO A 210 9.48 6.28 -5.71
N TYR A 211 9.26 5.04 -5.29
CA TYR A 211 7.96 4.56 -4.76
C TYR A 211 8.14 4.05 -3.34
N MET A 212 8.23 4.98 -2.41
CA MET A 212 8.26 4.65 -0.97
C MET A 212 6.86 4.73 -0.38
N ALA A 213 6.55 3.80 0.50
CA ALA A 213 5.25 3.73 1.15
C ALA A 213 5.38 3.41 2.64
N PHE A 214 4.51 4.03 3.43
CA PHE A 214 4.22 3.68 4.81
C PHE A 214 2.70 3.61 4.95
N PHE A 215 2.16 2.41 5.11
CA PHE A 215 0.75 2.18 5.39
C PHE A 215 0.58 1.76 6.84
N ASP A 216 -0.17 2.54 7.59
CA ASP A 216 -0.50 2.25 8.98
C ASP A 216 -1.97 1.81 9.07
N PHE A 217 -2.19 0.54 9.40
CA PHE A 217 -3.51 -0.06 9.57
C PHE A 217 -3.89 -0.21 11.06
N GLY A 218 -3.10 0.35 11.98
CA GLY A 218 -3.29 0.28 13.42
C GLY A 218 -2.52 -0.89 14.04
N ASP A 219 -3.05 -2.10 13.92
CA ASP A 219 -2.43 -3.30 14.52
C ASP A 219 -1.18 -3.77 13.78
N TRP A 220 -1.01 -3.35 12.54
CA TRP A 220 0.13 -3.67 11.70
C TRP A 220 0.41 -2.55 10.69
N SER A 221 1.63 -2.51 10.18
CA SER A 221 2.06 -1.53 9.19
C SER A 221 2.82 -2.19 8.06
N LEU A 222 2.70 -1.63 6.85
CA LEU A 222 3.52 -2.01 5.72
C LEU A 222 4.48 -0.87 5.37
N ILE A 223 5.75 -1.21 5.23
CA ILE A 223 6.82 -0.29 4.86
C ILE A 223 7.44 -0.79 3.57
N GLY A 224 7.47 0.07 2.56
CA GLY A 224 7.96 -0.28 1.23
C GLY A 224 8.94 0.74 0.68
N SER A 225 9.94 0.24 -0.08
CA SER A 225 10.85 1.03 -0.89
C SER A 225 11.00 0.31 -2.24
N SER A 226 10.20 0.70 -3.23
CA SER A 226 10.17 0.06 -4.54
C SER A 226 10.83 0.94 -5.60
N PRO A 227 11.73 0.40 -6.42
CA PRO A 227 12.32 1.12 -7.54
C PRO A 227 11.40 1.23 -8.74
N GLU A 228 10.37 0.37 -8.83
CA GLU A 228 9.62 0.12 -10.05
C GLU A 228 8.12 0.23 -9.83
N VAL A 229 7.43 0.86 -10.80
CA VAL A 229 5.98 0.83 -10.91
C VAL A 229 5.56 -0.37 -11.75
N MET A 230 4.67 -1.20 -11.21
CA MET A 230 4.15 -2.36 -11.96
C MET A 230 3.29 -1.91 -13.15
N VAL A 231 2.33 -1.04 -12.91
CA VAL A 231 1.48 -0.46 -13.94
C VAL A 231 0.91 0.88 -13.48
N LYS A 232 0.87 1.84 -14.39
CA LYS A 232 0.17 3.12 -14.20
C LYS A 232 -0.96 3.22 -15.21
N ALA A 233 -2.18 3.40 -14.74
CA ALA A 233 -3.36 3.57 -15.57
C ALA A 233 -3.96 4.96 -15.34
N GLU A 234 -4.13 5.75 -16.40
CA GLU A 234 -4.61 7.13 -16.33
C GLU A 234 -5.75 7.35 -17.35
N PRO A 235 -6.76 8.16 -17.01
CA PRO A 235 -7.77 8.58 -17.99
C PRO A 235 -7.11 9.30 -19.17
N SER A 236 -7.59 9.04 -20.37
CA SER A 236 -7.19 9.73 -21.59
C SER A 236 -8.43 10.04 -22.45
N ALA A 237 -8.28 10.85 -23.50
CA ALA A 237 -9.38 11.20 -24.40
C ALA A 237 -10.06 9.96 -25.02
N ASP A 238 -9.28 8.91 -25.28
CA ASP A 238 -9.74 7.69 -25.96
C ASP A 238 -10.01 6.52 -24.97
N GLY A 239 -10.08 6.80 -23.65
CA GLY A 239 -10.33 5.78 -22.63
C GLY A 239 -9.29 5.77 -21.51
N ILE A 240 -8.63 4.64 -21.24
CA ILE A 240 -7.61 4.50 -20.21
C ILE A 240 -6.26 4.21 -20.86
N ARG A 241 -5.26 5.04 -20.58
CA ARG A 241 -3.88 4.80 -20.97
C ARG A 241 -3.16 4.04 -19.86
N ALA A 242 -2.74 2.81 -20.15
CA ALA A 242 -1.88 2.04 -19.27
C ALA A 242 -0.42 2.19 -19.72
N SER A 243 0.49 2.41 -18.76
CA SER A 243 1.92 2.50 -19.00
C SER A 243 2.69 1.61 -18.03
N LEU A 244 3.75 1.02 -18.55
CA LEU A 244 4.68 0.14 -17.84
C LEU A 244 6.10 0.67 -18.03
N ARG A 245 6.95 0.53 -17.02
CA ARG A 245 8.38 0.86 -17.11
C ARG A 245 9.18 -0.27 -16.48
N PRO A 246 9.30 -1.41 -17.15
CA PRO A 246 10.02 -2.54 -16.60
C PRO A 246 11.52 -2.20 -16.46
N ILE A 247 12.07 -2.51 -15.30
CA ILE A 247 13.51 -2.46 -15.06
C ILE A 247 14.04 -3.87 -15.28
N ALA A 248 14.89 -4.05 -16.29
CA ALA A 248 15.50 -5.35 -16.58
C ALA A 248 16.93 -5.40 -16.08
N GLY A 249 17.34 -6.57 -15.59
CA GLY A 249 18.73 -6.92 -15.35
C GLY A 249 19.27 -6.52 -14.00
N THR A 250 19.40 -7.51 -13.15
CA THR A 250 20.33 -7.52 -12.03
C THR A 250 21.64 -8.14 -12.50
N ARG A 251 22.74 -7.68 -11.93
CA ARG A 251 24.07 -8.26 -12.14
C ARG A 251 24.65 -8.66 -10.79
N PRO A 252 25.56 -9.68 -10.77
CA PRO A 252 26.31 -9.98 -9.57
C PRO A 252 27.22 -8.81 -9.17
#